data_692dda1c663d72841ba5af534367758e
#
_entry.id   692dda1c663d72841ba5af534367758e
#
_cell.length_a   1.000
_cell.length_b   1.000
_cell.length_c   1.000
_cell.angle_alpha   90.00
_cell.angle_beta   90.00
_cell.angle_gamma   90.00
#
_symmetry.space_group_name_H-M   'P 1'
#
loop_
_entity.id
_entity.type
_entity.pdbx_description
1 polymer ?
#
loop_
_entity_poly.entity_id
_entity_poly.type
_entity_poly.pdbx_seq_one_letter_code
_entity_poly.pdbx_strand_id
1 'polypeptide(L)'
;MKKTILITGSSSGIGWSTAKKLSKKGHSLILCGRNLNKLEELSNELNSRTHILTFDIRNKEDVFKSISSIPKEFKDIDVLINNAGNAHGLALAHESNILDWEAMIDGNVKGLLYVTKAVLDGMVEKKSGQIINIGSIAGKESYPKGNVYCASKAAVDKFTEGLRLDLNSFGIRVGAIHPGLVETNFSNVRFKGDKEKAKKVYQGFTPLSPENVADSICYMIEAPKHVNIADLTILPTDQAGAYVLKRSN
;
A
#
# COMPACT_ATOMS: atom_id res chain seq x y z
N MET A 1 -18.22 -14.19 -1.26
CA MET A 1 -19.09 -13.14 -0.67
C MET A 1 -18.55 -11.78 -1.06
N LYS A 2 -19.44 -10.80 -1.27
CA LYS A 2 -19.04 -9.39 -1.45
C LYS A 2 -18.49 -8.83 -0.14
N LYS A 3 -17.45 -8.00 -0.21
CA LYS A 3 -16.75 -7.42 0.94
C LYS A 3 -16.75 -5.90 0.83
N THR A 4 -16.63 -5.22 1.96
CA THR A 4 -16.29 -3.79 2.02
C THR A 4 -14.79 -3.65 2.22
N ILE A 5 -14.11 -2.97 1.31
CA ILE A 5 -12.64 -2.90 1.25
C ILE A 5 -12.19 -1.43 1.27
N LEU A 6 -11.39 -1.07 2.26
CA LEU A 6 -10.77 0.26 2.34
C LEU A 6 -9.37 0.19 1.72
N ILE A 7 -9.08 1.12 0.80
CA ILE A 7 -7.81 1.19 0.08
C ILE A 7 -7.20 2.57 0.26
N THR A 8 -6.07 2.67 0.93
CA THR A 8 -5.34 3.93 1.01
C THR A 8 -4.46 4.13 -0.23
N GLY A 9 -4.28 5.39 -0.66
CA GLY A 9 -3.49 5.72 -1.84
C GLY A 9 -4.10 5.21 -3.15
N SER A 10 -5.43 5.15 -3.25
CA SER A 10 -6.14 4.64 -4.42
C SER A 10 -6.17 5.59 -5.61
N SER A 11 -5.69 6.83 -5.48
CA SER A 11 -5.67 7.84 -6.56
C SER A 11 -4.66 7.56 -7.69
N SER A 12 -3.83 6.52 -7.58
CA SER A 12 -2.85 6.16 -8.63
C SER A 12 -2.22 4.77 -8.41
N GLY A 13 -1.52 4.27 -9.42
CA GLY A 13 -0.62 3.10 -9.34
C GLY A 13 -1.29 1.84 -8.79
N ILE A 14 -0.64 1.19 -7.84
CA ILE A 14 -1.11 -0.08 -7.26
C ILE A 14 -2.51 0.04 -6.66
N GLY A 15 -2.78 1.10 -5.90
CA GLY A 15 -4.10 1.31 -5.29
C GLY A 15 -5.22 1.47 -6.31
N TRP A 16 -4.96 2.21 -7.41
CA TRP A 16 -5.88 2.37 -8.52
C TRP A 16 -6.20 1.05 -9.22
N SER A 17 -5.16 0.30 -9.61
CA SER A 17 -5.33 -1.00 -10.28
C SER A 17 -6.00 -2.02 -9.37
N THR A 18 -5.69 -2.00 -8.07
CA THR A 18 -6.36 -2.83 -7.06
C THR A 18 -7.85 -2.52 -6.97
N ALA A 19 -8.23 -1.24 -6.91
CA ALA A 19 -9.63 -0.83 -6.87
C ALA A 19 -10.38 -1.31 -8.13
N LYS A 20 -9.79 -1.15 -9.33
CA LYS A 20 -10.38 -1.63 -10.59
C LYS A 20 -10.61 -3.15 -10.60
N LYS A 21 -9.64 -3.93 -10.14
CA LYS A 21 -9.77 -5.39 -10.07
C LYS A 21 -10.83 -5.84 -9.06
N LEU A 22 -10.84 -5.24 -7.88
CA LEU A 22 -11.79 -5.57 -6.82
C LEU A 22 -13.23 -5.13 -7.17
N SER A 23 -13.39 -4.01 -7.86
CA SER A 23 -14.69 -3.57 -8.39
C SER A 23 -15.29 -4.57 -9.38
N LYS A 24 -14.47 -5.10 -10.31
CA LYS A 24 -14.91 -6.15 -11.26
C LYS A 24 -15.39 -7.42 -10.54
N LYS A 25 -14.92 -7.68 -9.34
CA LYS A 25 -15.37 -8.80 -8.49
C LYS A 25 -16.61 -8.44 -7.65
N GLY A 26 -17.12 -7.22 -7.76
CA GLY A 26 -18.35 -6.74 -7.12
C GLY A 26 -18.21 -6.38 -5.66
N HIS A 27 -16.99 -6.09 -5.17
CA HIS A 27 -16.74 -5.60 -3.81
C HIS A 27 -17.15 -4.13 -3.69
N SER A 28 -17.61 -3.71 -2.50
CA SER A 28 -17.80 -2.29 -2.16
C SER A 28 -16.46 -1.69 -1.75
N LEU A 29 -16.13 -0.49 -2.23
CA LEU A 29 -14.81 0.09 -2.05
C LEU A 29 -14.87 1.45 -1.35
N ILE A 30 -14.00 1.65 -0.36
CA ILE A 30 -13.71 2.95 0.24
C ILE A 30 -12.36 3.41 -0.31
N LEU A 31 -12.41 4.44 -1.16
CA LEU A 31 -11.27 4.96 -1.89
C LEU A 31 -10.65 6.13 -1.13
N CYS A 32 -9.44 5.95 -0.58
CA CYS A 32 -8.79 6.98 0.21
C CYS A 32 -7.56 7.56 -0.51
N GLY A 33 -7.43 8.89 -0.45
CA GLY A 33 -6.29 9.61 -1.03
C GLY A 33 -6.38 11.11 -0.80
N ARG A 34 -5.40 11.86 -1.31
CA ARG A 34 -5.33 13.34 -1.17
C ARG A 34 -5.96 14.10 -2.33
N ASN A 35 -6.06 13.48 -3.49
CA ASN A 35 -6.54 14.13 -4.71
C ASN A 35 -7.98 13.70 -4.99
N LEU A 36 -8.95 14.56 -4.62
CA LEU A 36 -10.37 14.30 -4.79
C LEU A 36 -10.72 14.02 -6.25
N ASN A 37 -10.26 14.86 -7.19
CA ASN A 37 -10.59 14.69 -8.61
C ASN A 37 -10.16 13.33 -9.16
N LYS A 38 -8.97 12.83 -8.75
CA LYS A 38 -8.51 11.50 -9.14
C LYS A 38 -9.31 10.36 -8.49
N LEU A 39 -9.79 10.55 -7.28
CA LEU A 39 -10.66 9.57 -6.63
C LEU A 39 -12.04 9.53 -7.28
N GLU A 40 -12.59 10.69 -7.69
CA GLU A 40 -13.85 10.78 -8.43
C GLU A 40 -13.72 10.16 -9.82
N GLU A 41 -12.63 10.46 -10.55
CA GLU A 41 -12.31 9.83 -11.83
C GLU A 41 -12.30 8.29 -11.67
N LEU A 42 -11.57 7.76 -10.69
CA LEU A 42 -11.56 6.33 -10.41
C LEU A 42 -12.97 5.81 -10.08
N SER A 43 -13.66 6.46 -9.16
CA SER A 43 -15.01 6.04 -8.74
C SER A 43 -15.98 5.93 -9.91
N ASN A 44 -15.91 6.87 -10.86
CA ASN A 44 -16.74 6.88 -12.06
C ASN A 44 -16.41 5.75 -13.06
N GLU A 45 -15.16 5.23 -13.03
CA GLU A 45 -14.76 4.08 -13.84
C GLU A 45 -15.20 2.73 -13.24
N LEU A 46 -15.60 2.71 -11.97
CA LEU A 46 -15.90 1.48 -11.25
C LEU A 46 -17.38 1.10 -11.33
N ASN A 47 -17.65 -0.19 -11.52
CA ASN A 47 -19.02 -0.75 -11.59
C ASN A 47 -19.55 -1.20 -10.21
N SER A 48 -18.85 -0.88 -9.13
CA SER A 48 -19.22 -1.27 -7.76
C SER A 48 -19.56 -0.04 -6.92
N ARG A 49 -20.21 -0.28 -5.78
CA ARG A 49 -20.46 0.81 -4.81
C ARG A 49 -19.14 1.35 -4.29
N THR A 50 -18.99 2.66 -4.31
CA THR A 50 -17.80 3.35 -3.83
C THR A 50 -18.16 4.43 -2.82
N HIS A 51 -17.24 4.69 -1.90
CA HIS A 51 -17.24 5.83 -0.99
C HIS A 51 -15.87 6.48 -1.02
N ILE A 52 -15.79 7.81 -1.13
CA ILE A 52 -14.54 8.55 -1.23
C ILE A 52 -14.22 9.21 0.11
N LEU A 53 -12.99 9.04 0.56
CA LEU A 53 -12.44 9.75 1.71
C LEU A 53 -11.18 10.51 1.30
N THR A 54 -11.22 11.83 1.44
CA THR A 54 -10.09 12.70 1.10
C THR A 54 -9.38 13.16 2.37
N PHE A 55 -8.19 12.65 2.59
CA PHE A 55 -7.32 13.02 3.71
C PHE A 55 -5.85 12.69 3.42
N ASP A 56 -4.95 13.34 4.17
CA ASP A 56 -3.54 12.96 4.21
C ASP A 56 -3.32 11.99 5.37
N ILE A 57 -2.81 10.78 5.06
CA ILE A 57 -2.55 9.76 6.10
C ILE A 57 -1.56 10.22 7.17
N ARG A 58 -0.76 11.25 6.90
CA ARG A 58 0.21 11.83 7.85
C ARG A 58 -0.46 12.66 8.94
N ASN A 59 -1.69 13.14 8.69
CA ASN A 59 -2.48 13.88 9.66
C ASN A 59 -3.36 12.92 10.46
N LYS A 60 -2.98 12.68 11.71
CA LYS A 60 -3.68 11.75 12.60
C LYS A 60 -5.16 12.12 12.79
N GLU A 61 -5.45 13.39 13.08
CA GLU A 61 -6.78 13.89 13.36
C GLU A 61 -7.71 13.71 12.16
N ASP A 62 -7.21 14.05 10.95
CA ASP A 62 -7.97 13.89 9.70
C ASP A 62 -8.26 12.41 9.41
N VAL A 63 -7.31 11.50 9.66
CA VAL A 63 -7.50 10.07 9.49
C VAL A 63 -8.65 9.56 10.37
N PHE A 64 -8.59 9.84 11.67
CA PHE A 64 -9.61 9.35 12.60
C PHE A 64 -10.98 9.98 12.32
N LYS A 65 -11.04 11.29 12.05
CA LYS A 65 -12.25 11.99 11.67
C LYS A 65 -12.88 11.40 10.40
N SER A 66 -12.08 11.21 9.34
CA SER A 66 -12.58 10.68 8.07
C SER A 66 -13.08 9.25 8.20
N ILE A 67 -12.37 8.37 8.91
CA ILE A 67 -12.80 6.98 9.08
C ILE A 67 -14.05 6.90 9.97
N SER A 68 -14.16 7.73 11.00
CA SER A 68 -15.38 7.78 11.83
C SER A 68 -16.62 8.29 11.08
N SER A 69 -16.43 9.10 10.02
CA SER A 69 -17.50 9.64 9.19
C SER A 69 -18.02 8.69 8.11
N ILE A 70 -17.43 7.49 7.98
CA ILE A 70 -17.88 6.49 7.02
C ILE A 70 -19.37 6.16 7.23
N PRO A 71 -20.22 6.25 6.20
CA PRO A 71 -21.63 5.99 6.31
C PRO A 71 -21.92 4.52 6.66
N LYS A 72 -23.06 4.28 7.29
CA LYS A 72 -23.44 2.97 7.86
C LYS A 72 -23.28 1.81 6.87
N GLU A 73 -23.63 2.03 5.60
CA GLU A 73 -23.56 1.01 4.55
C GLU A 73 -22.14 0.60 4.13
N PHE A 74 -21.11 1.36 4.54
CA PHE A 74 -19.69 1.04 4.35
C PHE A 74 -18.94 0.80 5.66
N LYS A 75 -19.59 0.95 6.81
CA LYS A 75 -18.93 0.94 8.11
C LYS A 75 -18.35 -0.42 8.49
N ASP A 76 -18.92 -1.50 7.96
CA ASP A 76 -18.46 -2.85 8.20
C ASP A 76 -17.29 -3.22 7.25
N ILE A 77 -16.10 -2.71 7.57
CA ILE A 77 -14.91 -2.92 6.75
C ILE A 77 -14.39 -4.35 6.94
N ASP A 78 -14.38 -5.14 5.85
CA ASP A 78 -13.87 -6.52 5.84
C ASP A 78 -12.37 -6.59 5.55
N VAL A 79 -11.87 -5.67 4.72
CA VAL A 79 -10.46 -5.67 4.31
C VAL A 79 -9.91 -4.24 4.36
N LEU A 80 -8.76 -4.08 4.99
CA LEU A 80 -7.95 -2.88 4.93
C LEU A 80 -6.73 -3.15 4.05
N ILE A 81 -6.53 -2.33 3.02
CA ILE A 81 -5.32 -2.34 2.19
C ILE A 81 -4.55 -1.04 2.46
N ASN A 82 -3.50 -1.14 3.25
CA ASN A 82 -2.55 -0.06 3.51
C ASN A 82 -1.57 0.04 2.34
N ASN A 83 -1.99 0.73 1.29
CA ASN A 83 -1.19 0.90 0.08
C ASN A 83 -0.51 2.28 0.00
N ALA A 84 -1.04 3.31 0.65
CA ALA A 84 -0.43 4.63 0.62
C ALA A 84 1.00 4.59 1.16
N GLY A 85 1.93 5.15 0.40
CA GLY A 85 3.34 5.22 0.74
C GLY A 85 4.13 5.88 -0.37
N ASN A 86 5.34 6.35 -0.04
CA ASN A 86 6.22 7.03 -0.99
C ASN A 86 7.69 6.80 -0.67
N ALA A 87 8.56 7.27 -1.57
CA ALA A 87 9.97 7.52 -1.30
C ALA A 87 10.32 8.93 -1.76
N HIS A 88 11.28 9.54 -1.09
CA HIS A 88 11.81 10.85 -1.42
C HIS A 88 13.34 10.80 -1.45
N GLY A 89 13.91 11.29 -2.54
CA GLY A 89 15.36 11.33 -2.75
C GLY A 89 16.00 9.94 -2.96
N LEU A 90 17.26 10.00 -3.35
CA LEU A 90 18.17 8.86 -3.46
C LEU A 90 19.60 9.39 -3.36
N ALA A 91 20.08 9.60 -2.13
CA ALA A 91 21.37 10.20 -1.83
C ALA A 91 22.09 9.46 -0.70
N LEU A 92 23.39 9.66 -0.56
CA LEU A 92 24.15 9.17 0.59
C LEU A 92 23.62 9.81 1.88
N ALA A 93 23.77 9.15 3.01
CA ALA A 93 23.16 9.59 4.27
C ALA A 93 23.50 11.05 4.64
N HIS A 94 24.76 11.43 4.49
CA HIS A 94 25.24 12.77 4.81
C HIS A 94 24.83 13.85 3.78
N GLU A 95 24.32 13.45 2.62
CA GLU A 95 23.83 14.34 1.55
C GLU A 95 22.30 14.43 1.53
N SER A 96 21.63 13.59 2.32
CA SER A 96 20.17 13.49 2.30
C SER A 96 19.50 14.66 3.00
N ASN A 97 18.33 15.07 2.48
CA ASN A 97 17.51 16.09 3.14
C ASN A 97 16.68 15.44 4.27
N ILE A 98 16.75 16.00 5.47
CA ILE A 98 16.00 15.51 6.64
C ILE A 98 14.48 15.52 6.41
N LEU A 99 13.95 16.51 5.69
CA LEU A 99 12.52 16.56 5.36
C LEU A 99 12.06 15.40 4.48
N ASP A 100 12.95 14.87 3.62
CA ASP A 100 12.67 13.66 2.83
C ASP A 100 12.58 12.42 3.74
N TRP A 101 13.42 12.34 4.75
CA TRP A 101 13.39 11.28 5.74
C TRP A 101 12.12 11.32 6.59
N GLU A 102 11.79 12.49 7.11
CA GLU A 102 10.56 12.70 7.89
C GLU A 102 9.32 12.34 7.07
N ALA A 103 9.24 12.81 5.82
CA ALA A 103 8.12 12.52 4.94
C ALA A 103 7.93 11.02 4.67
N MET A 104 9.03 10.25 4.58
CA MET A 104 8.97 8.78 4.43
C MET A 104 8.50 8.10 5.70
N ILE A 105 8.98 8.51 6.88
CA ILE A 105 8.53 7.96 8.16
C ILE A 105 7.06 8.32 8.43
N ASP A 106 6.69 9.57 8.23
CA ASP A 106 5.32 10.04 8.47
C ASP A 106 4.32 9.34 7.54
N GLY A 107 4.65 9.19 6.25
CA GLY A 107 3.76 8.55 5.29
C GLY A 107 3.76 7.03 5.38
N ASN A 108 4.92 6.39 5.37
CA ASN A 108 5.01 4.93 5.24
C ASN A 108 4.79 4.20 6.58
N VAL A 109 5.12 4.84 7.70
CA VAL A 109 5.01 4.23 9.04
C VAL A 109 3.85 4.84 9.80
N LYS A 110 3.93 6.10 10.23
CA LYS A 110 2.90 6.71 11.09
C LYS A 110 1.52 6.69 10.43
N GLY A 111 1.43 7.07 9.14
CA GLY A 111 0.16 7.06 8.41
C GLY A 111 -0.49 5.68 8.35
N LEU A 112 0.31 4.64 8.13
CA LEU A 112 -0.16 3.26 8.16
C LEU A 112 -0.67 2.88 9.56
N LEU A 113 0.05 3.26 10.63
CA LEU A 113 -0.38 3.01 12.01
C LEU A 113 -1.72 3.69 12.30
N TYR A 114 -1.90 4.95 11.89
CA TYR A 114 -3.12 5.71 12.15
C TYR A 114 -4.35 5.08 11.47
N VAL A 115 -4.23 4.77 10.18
CA VAL A 115 -5.33 4.13 9.44
C VAL A 115 -5.65 2.75 10.01
N THR A 116 -4.63 1.95 10.29
CA THR A 116 -4.83 0.63 10.90
C THR A 116 -5.58 0.75 12.21
N LYS A 117 -5.13 1.62 13.12
CA LYS A 117 -5.79 1.80 14.43
C LYS A 117 -7.23 2.29 14.29
N ALA A 118 -7.50 3.20 13.35
CA ALA A 118 -8.84 3.73 13.15
C ALA A 118 -9.86 2.68 12.63
N VAL A 119 -9.38 1.63 11.94
CA VAL A 119 -10.23 0.54 11.39
C VAL A 119 -10.31 -0.65 12.35
N LEU A 120 -9.29 -0.86 13.17
CA LEU A 120 -9.06 -2.10 13.91
C LEU A 120 -10.18 -2.46 14.87
N ASP A 121 -10.72 -1.48 15.60
CA ASP A 121 -11.70 -1.73 16.67
C ASP A 121 -12.97 -2.41 16.10
N GLY A 122 -13.44 -2.00 14.91
CA GLY A 122 -14.56 -2.65 14.23
C GLY A 122 -14.27 -4.08 13.77
N MET A 123 -13.04 -4.39 13.35
CA MET A 123 -12.64 -5.76 13.00
C MET A 123 -12.55 -6.65 14.24
N VAL A 124 -12.03 -6.13 15.35
CA VAL A 124 -11.93 -6.85 16.63
C VAL A 124 -13.33 -7.16 17.19
N GLU A 125 -14.23 -6.19 17.18
CA GLU A 125 -15.61 -6.36 17.65
C GLU A 125 -16.34 -7.49 16.89
N LYS A 126 -16.24 -7.50 15.55
CA LYS A 126 -16.87 -8.54 14.73
C LYS A 126 -16.09 -9.84 14.64
N LYS A 127 -14.90 -9.92 15.26
CA LYS A 127 -13.99 -11.10 15.23
C LYS A 127 -13.73 -11.60 13.80
N SER A 128 -13.57 -10.70 12.88
CA SER A 128 -13.35 -11.01 11.47
C SER A 128 -12.76 -9.80 10.74
N GLY A 129 -11.78 -10.06 9.90
CA GLY A 129 -11.18 -9.03 9.07
C GLY A 129 -9.95 -9.51 8.33
N GLN A 130 -9.43 -8.65 7.47
CA GLN A 130 -8.14 -8.87 6.83
C GLN A 130 -7.40 -7.55 6.65
N ILE A 131 -6.12 -7.51 7.01
CA ILE A 131 -5.24 -6.37 6.80
C ILE A 131 -4.12 -6.80 5.85
N ILE A 132 -3.96 -6.06 4.76
CA ILE A 132 -2.88 -6.26 3.77
C ILE A 132 -2.06 -4.99 3.71
N ASN A 133 -0.79 -5.09 4.10
CA ASN A 133 0.14 -3.97 4.06
C ASN A 133 1.02 -4.06 2.81
N ILE A 134 1.16 -2.94 2.07
CA ILE A 134 2.09 -2.90 0.94
C ILE A 134 3.47 -2.54 1.46
N GLY A 135 4.28 -3.60 1.62
CA GLY A 135 5.69 -3.53 1.95
C GLY A 135 6.56 -3.14 0.75
N SER A 136 7.70 -3.75 0.65
CA SER A 136 8.64 -3.70 -0.48
C SER A 136 9.74 -4.72 -0.25
N ILE A 137 10.38 -5.21 -1.32
CA ILE A 137 11.66 -5.92 -1.19
C ILE A 137 12.71 -5.09 -0.44
N ALA A 138 12.61 -3.77 -0.51
CA ALA A 138 13.43 -2.82 0.25
C ALA A 138 13.28 -2.92 1.78
N GLY A 139 12.20 -3.52 2.27
CA GLY A 139 12.03 -3.83 3.70
C GLY A 139 12.73 -5.12 4.12
N LYS A 140 13.03 -6.01 3.18
CA LYS A 140 13.76 -7.26 3.40
C LYS A 140 15.26 -7.09 3.22
N GLU A 141 15.66 -6.26 2.26
CA GLU A 141 17.05 -6.02 1.89
C GLU A 141 17.29 -4.53 1.69
N SER A 142 18.42 -4.03 2.22
CA SER A 142 18.81 -2.63 2.01
C SER A 142 19.61 -2.47 0.71
N TYR A 143 19.51 -1.29 0.11
CA TYR A 143 20.30 -0.89 -1.04
C TYR A 143 20.96 0.48 -0.84
N PRO A 144 22.09 0.77 -1.51
CA PRO A 144 22.79 2.04 -1.36
C PRO A 144 21.88 3.25 -1.64
N LYS A 145 22.00 4.30 -0.83
CA LYS A 145 21.23 5.55 -0.92
C LYS A 145 19.73 5.43 -0.59
N GLY A 146 19.23 4.21 -0.24
CA GLY A 146 17.83 3.97 0.09
C GLY A 146 17.55 3.85 1.60
N ASN A 147 18.48 4.27 2.46
CA ASN A 147 18.53 4.01 3.90
C ASN A 147 17.18 4.16 4.64
N VAL A 148 16.59 5.37 4.66
CA VAL A 148 15.33 5.61 5.40
C VAL A 148 14.12 4.99 4.71
N TYR A 149 14.10 4.93 3.36
CA TYR A 149 13.06 4.17 2.68
C TYR A 149 13.07 2.69 3.08
N CYS A 150 14.25 2.06 3.06
CA CYS A 150 14.41 0.67 3.50
C CYS A 150 13.98 0.50 4.96
N ALA A 151 14.43 1.38 5.85
CA ALA A 151 14.05 1.38 7.26
C ALA A 151 12.52 1.52 7.45
N SER A 152 11.86 2.42 6.70
CA SER A 152 10.41 2.59 6.76
C SER A 152 9.65 1.35 6.31
N LYS A 153 10.15 0.65 5.28
CA LYS A 153 9.53 -0.58 4.78
C LYS A 153 9.84 -1.80 5.66
N ALA A 154 11.00 -1.84 6.31
CA ALA A 154 11.30 -2.81 7.36
C ALA A 154 10.40 -2.63 8.60
N ALA A 155 10.11 -1.38 8.98
CA ALA A 155 9.14 -1.09 10.04
C ALA A 155 7.74 -1.59 9.70
N VAL A 156 7.27 -1.40 8.45
CA VAL A 156 5.98 -1.96 7.98
C VAL A 156 5.96 -3.49 8.07
N ASP A 157 7.06 -4.15 7.70
CA ASP A 157 7.18 -5.60 7.77
C ASP A 157 7.07 -6.10 9.21
N LYS A 158 7.85 -5.53 10.14
CA LYS A 158 7.80 -5.91 11.56
C LYS A 158 6.48 -5.56 12.23
N PHE A 159 5.88 -4.43 11.88
CA PHE A 159 4.54 -4.09 12.36
C PHE A 159 3.49 -5.10 11.88
N THR A 160 3.58 -5.54 10.62
CA THR A 160 2.68 -6.57 10.07
C THR A 160 2.80 -7.89 10.83
N GLU A 161 4.03 -8.31 11.16
CA GLU A 161 4.29 -9.50 11.97
C GLU A 161 3.66 -9.38 13.37
N GLY A 162 3.91 -8.27 14.07
CA GLY A 162 3.32 -7.98 15.39
C GLY A 162 1.80 -7.97 15.38
N LEU A 163 1.18 -7.26 14.41
CA LEU A 163 -0.28 -7.26 14.25
C LEU A 163 -0.85 -8.68 14.05
N ARG A 164 -0.17 -9.53 13.29
CA ARG A 164 -0.61 -10.90 13.08
C ARG A 164 -0.63 -11.70 14.38
N LEU A 165 0.35 -11.51 15.25
CA LEU A 165 0.41 -12.15 16.56
C LEU A 165 -0.71 -11.65 17.47
N ASP A 166 -0.90 -10.33 17.54
CA ASP A 166 -1.91 -9.69 18.41
C ASP A 166 -3.35 -10.03 18.00
N LEU A 167 -3.60 -10.18 16.69
CA LEU A 167 -4.95 -10.28 16.14
C LEU A 167 -5.39 -11.71 15.82
N ASN A 168 -4.51 -12.70 16.00
CA ASN A 168 -4.81 -14.09 15.73
C ASN A 168 -6.04 -14.62 16.50
N SER A 169 -6.14 -14.30 17.79
CA SER A 169 -7.26 -14.69 18.66
C SER A 169 -8.61 -14.07 18.26
N PHE A 170 -8.60 -13.02 17.44
CA PHE A 170 -9.79 -12.34 16.93
C PHE A 170 -10.19 -12.80 15.51
N GLY A 171 -9.52 -13.82 14.96
CA GLY A 171 -9.83 -14.34 13.63
C GLY A 171 -9.53 -13.35 12.50
N ILE A 172 -8.66 -12.36 12.74
CA ILE A 172 -8.24 -11.35 11.75
C ILE A 172 -6.97 -11.82 11.06
N ARG A 173 -6.99 -11.85 9.73
CA ARG A 173 -5.84 -12.22 8.91
C ARG A 173 -4.98 -10.99 8.66
N VAL A 174 -3.68 -11.12 8.84
CA VAL A 174 -2.73 -10.02 8.59
C VAL A 174 -1.56 -10.51 7.75
N GLY A 175 -1.30 -9.83 6.66
CA GLY A 175 -0.18 -10.14 5.77
C GLY A 175 0.37 -8.92 5.07
N ALA A 176 1.54 -9.09 4.46
CA ALA A 176 2.18 -8.08 3.63
C ALA A 176 2.49 -8.63 2.24
N ILE A 177 2.50 -7.73 1.25
CA ILE A 177 3.06 -7.99 -0.07
C ILE A 177 4.28 -7.10 -0.26
N HIS A 178 5.37 -7.68 -0.75
CA HIS A 178 6.67 -7.02 -0.93
C HIS A 178 7.04 -6.99 -2.42
N PRO A 179 6.56 -5.98 -3.18
CA PRO A 179 6.91 -5.85 -4.57
C PRO A 179 8.38 -5.44 -4.74
N GLY A 180 8.96 -5.90 -5.86
CA GLY A 180 10.16 -5.31 -6.43
C GLY A 180 9.86 -4.00 -7.17
N LEU A 181 10.56 -3.77 -8.29
CA LEU A 181 10.38 -2.57 -9.10
C LEU A 181 9.05 -2.62 -9.87
N VAL A 182 8.13 -1.74 -9.51
CA VAL A 182 6.81 -1.56 -10.15
C VAL A 182 6.79 -0.24 -10.89
N GLU A 183 6.50 -0.25 -12.18
CA GLU A 183 6.41 0.98 -12.97
C GLU A 183 5.13 1.74 -12.64
N THR A 184 5.26 2.83 -11.89
CA THR A 184 4.19 3.72 -11.44
C THR A 184 4.68 5.16 -11.39
N ASN A 185 3.81 6.07 -10.95
CA ASN A 185 4.22 7.45 -10.64
C ASN A 185 5.17 7.57 -9.41
N PHE A 186 5.48 6.46 -8.74
CA PHE A 186 6.34 6.42 -7.55
C PHE A 186 7.73 7.02 -7.81
N SER A 187 8.37 6.67 -8.93
CA SER A 187 9.69 7.21 -9.27
C SER A 187 9.65 8.71 -9.57
N ASN A 188 8.57 9.24 -10.17
CA ASN A 188 8.41 10.68 -10.35
C ASN A 188 8.30 11.42 -9.01
N VAL A 189 7.57 10.86 -8.03
CA VAL A 189 7.49 11.41 -6.67
C VAL A 189 8.87 11.35 -6.00
N ARG A 190 9.55 10.22 -6.07
CA ARG A 190 10.88 10.01 -5.48
C ARG A 190 11.90 11.02 -5.96
N PHE A 191 11.90 11.31 -7.25
CA PHE A 191 12.84 12.26 -7.89
C PHE A 191 12.26 13.67 -8.03
N LYS A 192 11.20 14.02 -7.27
CA LYS A 192 10.62 15.38 -7.22
C LYS A 192 10.28 15.94 -8.60
N GLY A 193 9.80 15.10 -9.51
CA GLY A 193 9.40 15.47 -10.87
C GLY A 193 10.51 15.38 -11.93
N ASP A 194 11.73 14.96 -11.58
CA ASP A 194 12.79 14.66 -12.56
C ASP A 194 12.43 13.40 -13.35
N LYS A 195 11.78 13.62 -14.50
CA LYS A 195 11.26 12.55 -15.37
C LYS A 195 12.37 11.68 -15.96
N GLU A 196 13.53 12.27 -16.25
CA GLU A 196 14.66 11.52 -16.83
C GLU A 196 15.23 10.52 -15.81
N LYS A 197 15.44 10.96 -14.56
CA LYS A 197 15.85 10.03 -13.48
C LYS A 197 14.79 8.98 -13.21
N ALA A 198 13.51 9.35 -13.21
CA ALA A 198 12.41 8.42 -12.99
C ALA A 198 12.37 7.33 -14.08
N LYS A 199 12.53 7.72 -15.35
CA LYS A 199 12.53 6.80 -16.50
C LYS A 199 13.74 5.83 -16.48
N LYS A 200 14.92 6.33 -16.08
CA LYS A 200 16.15 5.50 -15.99
C LYS A 200 16.01 4.32 -15.02
N VAL A 201 15.13 4.41 -14.02
CA VAL A 201 14.89 3.30 -13.05
C VAL A 201 14.47 2.04 -13.79
N TYR A 202 13.64 2.17 -14.82
CA TYR A 202 12.98 1.06 -15.52
C TYR A 202 13.64 0.66 -16.83
N GLN A 203 14.78 1.26 -17.21
CA GLN A 203 15.47 0.95 -18.46
C GLN A 203 16.17 -0.40 -18.41
N GLY A 204 16.12 -1.14 -19.52
CA GLY A 204 16.88 -2.38 -19.73
C GLY A 204 16.29 -3.64 -19.11
N PHE A 205 15.04 -3.61 -18.63
CA PHE A 205 14.30 -4.79 -18.15
C PHE A 205 12.80 -4.51 -18.17
N THR A 206 11.99 -5.56 -17.98
CA THR A 206 10.54 -5.42 -17.86
C THR A 206 10.14 -5.34 -16.37
N PRO A 207 9.74 -4.16 -15.86
CA PRO A 207 9.29 -4.01 -14.46
C PRO A 207 7.92 -4.68 -14.24
N LEU A 208 7.55 -4.88 -12.99
CA LEU A 208 6.16 -5.19 -12.65
C LEU A 208 5.26 -4.02 -13.05
N SER A 209 4.05 -4.33 -13.48
CA SER A 209 2.97 -3.35 -13.58
C SER A 209 2.16 -3.27 -12.28
N PRO A 210 1.41 -2.18 -12.04
CA PRO A 210 0.47 -2.10 -10.92
C PRO A 210 -0.54 -3.25 -10.89
N GLU A 211 -0.94 -3.74 -12.08
CA GLU A 211 -1.87 -4.86 -12.25
C GLU A 211 -1.32 -6.18 -11.69
N ASN A 212 0.00 -6.43 -11.82
CA ASN A 212 0.63 -7.63 -11.26
C ASN A 212 0.55 -7.64 -9.73
N VAL A 213 0.77 -6.48 -9.10
CA VAL A 213 0.61 -6.35 -7.64
C VAL A 213 -0.85 -6.49 -7.24
N ALA A 214 -1.77 -5.89 -8.00
CA ALA A 214 -3.22 -5.98 -7.75
C ALA A 214 -3.73 -7.42 -7.87
N ASP A 215 -3.20 -8.25 -8.79
CA ASP A 215 -3.52 -9.67 -8.88
C ASP A 215 -3.11 -10.42 -7.61
N SER A 216 -1.92 -10.14 -7.12
CA SER A 216 -1.41 -10.75 -5.88
C SER A 216 -2.23 -10.32 -4.66
N ILE A 217 -2.67 -9.06 -4.59
CA ILE A 217 -3.58 -8.58 -3.54
C ILE A 217 -4.92 -9.32 -3.61
N CYS A 218 -5.50 -9.47 -4.82
CA CYS A 218 -6.73 -10.23 -5.01
C CYS A 218 -6.58 -11.68 -4.56
N TYR A 219 -5.47 -12.34 -4.90
CA TYR A 219 -5.14 -13.70 -4.45
C TYR A 219 -5.13 -13.81 -2.91
N MET A 220 -4.50 -12.84 -2.22
CA MET A 220 -4.49 -12.81 -0.75
C MET A 220 -5.91 -12.64 -0.16
N ILE A 221 -6.76 -11.82 -0.78
CA ILE A 221 -8.14 -11.57 -0.33
C ILE A 221 -9.03 -12.80 -0.53
N GLU A 222 -8.84 -13.53 -1.63
CA GLU A 222 -9.66 -14.68 -2.05
C GLU A 222 -9.24 -15.99 -1.38
N ALA A 223 -8.11 -16.03 -0.69
CA ALA A 223 -7.70 -17.20 0.06
C ALA A 223 -8.81 -17.67 1.02
N PRO A 224 -9.01 -18.99 1.20
CA PRO A 224 -9.99 -19.53 2.13
C PRO A 224 -9.85 -18.92 3.53
N LYS A 225 -10.97 -18.83 4.29
CA LYS A 225 -10.96 -18.13 5.60
C LYS A 225 -9.90 -18.63 6.58
N HIS A 226 -9.58 -19.93 6.56
CA HIS A 226 -8.56 -20.54 7.42
C HIS A 226 -7.13 -20.37 6.91
N VAL A 227 -6.95 -19.77 5.72
CA VAL A 227 -5.64 -19.52 5.11
C VAL A 227 -5.27 -18.04 5.27
N ASN A 228 -4.15 -17.77 5.90
CA ASN A 228 -3.54 -16.45 5.96
C ASN A 228 -2.24 -16.44 5.15
N ILE A 229 -2.21 -15.70 4.05
CA ILE A 229 -0.97 -15.45 3.31
C ILE A 229 -0.23 -14.33 4.05
N ALA A 230 0.73 -14.74 4.87
CA ALA A 230 1.39 -13.86 5.83
C ALA A 230 2.42 -12.93 5.19
N ASP A 231 3.11 -13.42 4.18
CA ASP A 231 4.20 -12.72 3.47
C ASP A 231 4.22 -13.18 2.02
N LEU A 232 4.26 -12.23 1.09
CA LEU A 232 4.27 -12.51 -0.34
C LEU A 232 5.25 -11.55 -1.04
N THR A 233 6.37 -12.06 -1.53
CA THR A 233 7.31 -11.29 -2.33
C THR A 233 7.10 -11.56 -3.81
N ILE A 234 6.98 -10.50 -4.62
CA ILE A 234 6.89 -10.59 -6.08
C ILE A 234 7.92 -9.67 -6.73
N LEU A 235 8.64 -10.20 -7.69
CA LEU A 235 9.74 -9.50 -8.36
C LEU A 235 9.55 -9.60 -9.88
N PRO A 236 10.03 -8.62 -10.66
CA PRO A 236 10.30 -8.85 -12.07
C PRO A 236 11.26 -10.04 -12.24
N THR A 237 11.15 -10.78 -13.30
CA THR A 237 12.04 -11.93 -13.58
C THR A 237 13.53 -11.53 -13.59
N ASP A 238 13.82 -10.31 -14.06
CA ASP A 238 15.17 -9.77 -14.11
C ASP A 238 15.70 -9.22 -12.77
N GLN A 239 14.87 -9.17 -11.75
CA GLN A 239 15.23 -8.68 -10.41
C GLN A 239 15.36 -9.84 -9.41
N ALA A 240 16.57 -10.11 -8.91
CA ALA A 240 16.84 -11.19 -7.96
C ALA A 240 16.87 -10.73 -6.49
N GLY A 241 16.91 -9.42 -6.22
CA GLY A 241 16.95 -8.83 -4.87
C GLY A 241 16.75 -7.32 -4.95
N ALA A 242 16.81 -6.63 -3.82
CA ALA A 242 16.60 -5.18 -3.79
C ALA A 242 17.63 -4.39 -4.62
N TYR A 243 18.83 -4.95 -4.80
CA TYR A 243 19.95 -4.32 -5.51
C TYR A 243 20.43 -5.13 -6.73
N VAL A 244 20.02 -6.39 -6.85
CA VAL A 244 20.46 -7.27 -7.92
C VAL A 244 19.46 -7.25 -9.06
N LEU A 245 19.83 -6.61 -10.17
CA LEU A 245 18.98 -6.41 -11.34
C LEU A 245 19.78 -6.69 -12.62
N LYS A 246 19.29 -7.61 -13.45
CA LYS A 246 19.82 -7.85 -14.80
C LYS A 246 19.24 -6.80 -15.74
N ARG A 247 20.10 -6.05 -16.42
CA ARG A 247 19.70 -5.10 -17.46
C ARG A 247 20.23 -5.57 -18.82
N SER A 248 19.37 -5.53 -19.82
CA SER A 248 19.80 -5.66 -21.22
C SER A 248 20.42 -4.34 -21.69
N ASN A 249 21.49 -4.40 -22.41
CA ASN A 249 22.14 -3.23 -23.04
C ASN A 249 21.24 -2.62 -24.12
#